data_07674c7c520b476cc3d457f9ae0d6fb9
#
_entry.id   07674c7c520b476cc3d457f9ae0d6fb9
#
_cell.length_a   1.000
_cell.length_b   1.000
_cell.length_c   1.000
_cell.angle_alpha   90.00
_cell.angle_beta   90.00
_cell.angle_gamma   90.00
#
_symmetry.space_group_name_H-M   'P 1'
#
loop_
_entity.id
_entity.type
_entity.pdbx_description
1 polymer ?
#
loop_
_entity_poly.entity_id
_entity_poly.type
_entity_poly.pdbx_seq_one_letter_code
_entity_poly.pdbx_strand_id
1 'polypeptide(L)'
;MANLQENTSFFVCRKEKSIFVLIKPYNLSIMKSKLILLLLFFVSASYAQQNVMAKQSAIVSPQVNEDNSVTFRLHAPKAKLVEVIGDWEPLNGKGTMSRGKDGVWEYSTPVLPSEMYTYRFKIDGVVVTDPTNPFVRRDVGNQFSVFFIGNGCADYYQVRDVPHGSMTTTWYHSNALNADRRISIYTPPFYGKMNKSYPVLYLLHGSGGDELAWVELGNVARIMDNLI
;
A
#
# COMPACT_ATOMS: atom_id res chain seq x y z
N MET A 1 25.39 27.10 39.25
CA MET A 1 25.58 26.62 37.87
C MET A 1 25.45 25.11 37.90
N ALA A 2 24.30 24.61 37.57
CA ALA A 2 23.98 23.18 37.59
C ALA A 2 24.29 22.56 36.25
N ASN A 3 25.16 21.57 36.23
CA ASN A 3 25.45 20.73 35.06
C ASN A 3 24.25 19.80 34.81
N LEU A 4 23.52 20.04 33.76
CA LEU A 4 22.57 19.06 33.21
C LEU A 4 23.37 18.04 32.40
N GLN A 5 23.54 16.84 32.93
CA GLN A 5 23.95 15.66 32.20
C GLN A 5 22.68 15.08 31.53
N GLU A 6 22.55 15.26 30.25
CA GLU A 6 21.54 14.50 29.45
C GLU A 6 22.05 13.07 29.22
N ASN A 7 21.48 12.13 29.94
CA ASN A 7 21.64 10.70 29.69
C ASN A 7 20.65 10.25 28.60
N THR A 8 21.14 9.99 27.39
CA THR A 8 20.33 9.39 26.34
C THR A 8 20.56 7.88 26.40
N SER A 9 19.54 7.14 26.84
CA SER A 9 19.54 5.67 26.86
C SER A 9 18.71 5.14 25.70
N PHE A 10 19.29 4.27 24.87
CA PHE A 10 18.56 3.52 23.84
C PHE A 10 18.35 2.09 24.32
N PHE A 11 17.11 1.60 24.25
CA PHE A 11 16.77 0.22 24.56
C PHE A 11 16.59 -0.55 23.25
N VAL A 12 17.36 -1.64 23.10
CA VAL A 12 17.11 -2.64 22.07
C VAL A 12 16.72 -3.92 22.80
N CYS A 13 15.46 -4.31 22.69
CA CYS A 13 14.95 -5.55 23.27
C CYS A 13 15.16 -6.69 22.29
N ARG A 14 16.03 -7.62 22.59
CA ARG A 14 16.12 -8.93 21.95
C ARG A 14 15.62 -9.96 22.95
N LYS A 15 14.88 -10.95 22.48
CA LYS A 15 14.04 -11.88 23.25
C LYS A 15 14.73 -12.60 24.44
N GLU A 16 16.03 -12.47 24.63
CA GLU A 16 16.72 -13.21 25.71
C GLU A 16 17.87 -12.46 26.44
N LYS A 17 18.29 -11.27 26.00
CA LYS A 17 19.33 -10.51 26.75
C LYS A 17 19.21 -9.01 26.45
N SER A 18 19.09 -8.20 27.48
CA SER A 18 19.18 -6.75 27.40
C SER A 18 20.65 -6.33 27.27
N ILE A 19 20.98 -5.60 26.22
CA ILE A 19 22.32 -5.02 26.05
C ILE A 19 22.22 -3.53 26.34
N PHE A 20 22.90 -3.09 27.40
CA PHE A 20 23.08 -1.68 27.70
C PHE A 20 24.30 -1.16 26.94
N VAL A 21 24.13 -0.20 26.08
CA VAL A 21 25.26 0.51 25.45
C VAL A 21 25.41 1.86 26.16
N LEU A 22 26.44 2.00 26.97
CA LEU A 22 26.83 3.26 27.57
C LEU A 22 27.74 4.03 26.59
N ILE A 23 27.25 5.10 26.01
CA ILE A 23 28.06 6.01 25.20
C ILE A 23 28.64 7.07 26.12
N LYS A 24 29.96 7.03 26.32
CA LYS A 24 30.69 8.06 27.05
C LYS A 24 30.69 9.39 26.29
N PRO A 25 30.42 10.53 26.90
CA PRO A 25 30.48 11.81 26.20
C PRO A 25 31.91 12.14 25.77
N TYR A 26 32.12 12.32 24.47
CA TYR A 26 33.40 12.79 23.95
C TYR A 26 33.49 14.31 24.01
N ASN A 27 34.69 14.79 24.35
CA ASN A 27 34.99 16.20 24.56
C ASN A 27 34.84 17.01 23.26
N LEU A 28 33.92 17.96 23.25
CA LEU A 28 33.36 18.64 22.05
C LEU A 28 34.33 19.62 21.38
N SER A 29 35.48 19.92 21.96
CA SER A 29 36.36 20.98 21.46
C SER A 29 37.35 20.60 20.37
N ILE A 30 37.59 19.29 20.17
CA ILE A 30 38.54 18.78 19.12
C ILE A 30 37.82 18.35 17.83
N MET A 31 36.51 18.25 17.87
CA MET A 31 35.72 17.73 16.73
C MET A 31 35.28 18.77 15.71
N LYS A 32 35.32 20.07 16.00
CA LYS A 32 34.72 21.09 15.11
C LYS A 32 35.42 21.22 13.75
N SER A 33 36.73 21.08 13.68
CA SER A 33 37.44 21.20 12.36
C SER A 33 37.42 19.91 11.53
N LYS A 34 37.48 18.73 12.19
CA LYS A 34 37.41 17.44 11.48
C LYS A 34 36.00 17.08 11.04
N LEU A 35 34.95 17.52 11.75
CA LEU A 35 33.56 17.30 11.40
C LEU A 35 33.14 18.10 10.16
N ILE A 36 33.66 19.32 10.02
CA ILE A 36 33.41 20.15 8.82
C ILE A 36 34.05 19.52 7.57
N LEU A 37 35.24 18.94 7.70
CA LEU A 37 35.87 18.24 6.56
C LEU A 37 35.15 16.95 6.20
N LEU A 38 34.59 16.22 7.17
CA LEU A 38 33.79 15.02 6.95
C LEU A 38 32.43 15.36 6.33
N LEU A 39 31.78 16.45 6.73
CA LEU A 39 30.53 16.93 6.14
C LEU A 39 30.72 17.39 4.68
N LEU A 40 31.85 18.00 4.34
CA LEU A 40 32.16 18.37 2.96
C LEU A 40 32.42 17.16 2.07
N PHE A 41 32.91 16.04 2.61
CA PHE A 41 33.06 14.77 1.88
C PHE A 41 31.71 14.05 1.67
N PHE A 42 30.75 14.20 2.58
CA PHE A 42 29.41 13.60 2.45
C PHE A 42 28.52 14.36 1.44
N VAL A 43 28.73 15.65 1.21
CA VAL A 43 27.97 16.41 0.22
C VAL A 43 28.29 15.96 -1.21
N SER A 44 29.47 15.44 -1.48
CA SER A 44 29.84 14.88 -2.80
C SER A 44 29.32 13.44 -3.02
N ALA A 45 28.95 12.72 -1.94
CA ALA A 45 28.38 11.37 -2.03
C ALA A 45 26.84 11.35 -2.17
N SER A 46 26.18 12.51 -2.04
CA SER A 46 24.72 12.63 -2.16
C SER A 46 24.19 12.53 -3.59
N TYR A 47 25.07 12.39 -4.59
CA TYR A 47 24.68 12.02 -5.96
C TYR A 47 24.47 10.53 -6.18
N ALA A 48 24.60 9.70 -5.13
CA ALA A 48 24.13 8.33 -5.13
C ALA A 48 22.61 8.24 -4.85
N GLN A 49 21.85 9.29 -5.14
CA GLN A 49 20.41 9.13 -5.32
C GLN A 49 20.24 8.16 -6.49
N GLN A 50 19.66 7.02 -6.14
CA GLN A 50 19.18 6.03 -7.09
C GLN A 50 18.72 6.75 -8.34
N ASN A 51 19.28 6.34 -9.46
CA ASN A 51 18.76 6.72 -10.76
C ASN A 51 17.38 6.03 -10.87
N VAL A 52 16.38 6.60 -10.23
CA VAL A 52 14.96 6.16 -10.27
C VAL A 52 14.41 6.33 -11.69
N MET A 53 15.18 6.90 -12.57
CA MET A 53 15.04 6.78 -14.01
C MET A 53 15.64 5.45 -14.52
N ALA A 54 15.39 4.33 -13.85
CA ALA A 54 15.22 3.10 -14.60
C ALA A 54 14.18 3.45 -15.67
N LYS A 55 14.57 3.35 -16.95
CA LYS A 55 13.69 3.55 -18.10
C LYS A 55 12.37 2.89 -17.77
N GLN A 56 11.42 3.69 -17.28
CA GLN A 56 10.10 3.21 -16.94
C GLN A 56 9.62 2.67 -18.27
N SER A 57 9.39 1.37 -18.34
CA SER A 57 8.98 0.74 -19.59
C SER A 57 7.78 1.56 -20.07
N ALA A 58 7.76 1.94 -21.34
CA ALA A 58 6.65 2.70 -21.93
C ALA A 58 5.33 1.89 -21.94
N ILE A 59 5.30 0.76 -21.24
CA ILE A 59 4.15 -0.14 -21.09
C ILE A 59 3.27 0.39 -19.98
N VAL A 60 2.09 0.84 -20.35
CA VAL A 60 1.02 1.22 -19.42
C VAL A 60 0.08 0.02 -19.26
N SER A 61 -0.03 -0.46 -18.02
CA SER A 61 -0.97 -1.53 -17.63
C SER A 61 -1.41 -1.31 -16.17
N PRO A 62 -2.72 -1.42 -15.88
CA PRO A 62 -3.82 -1.46 -16.83
C PRO A 62 -4.04 -0.08 -17.47
N GLN A 63 -4.51 -0.06 -18.69
CA GLN A 63 -4.98 1.16 -19.35
C GLN A 63 -6.50 1.10 -19.42
N VAL A 64 -7.17 1.99 -18.70
CA VAL A 64 -8.62 2.21 -18.85
C VAL A 64 -8.84 3.07 -20.08
N ASN A 65 -9.63 2.56 -21.00
CA ASN A 65 -9.97 3.23 -22.27
C ASN A 65 -11.18 4.15 -22.08
N GLU A 66 -11.42 5.04 -23.03
CA GLU A 66 -12.53 6.00 -22.99
C GLU A 66 -13.92 5.34 -22.96
N ASP A 67 -14.03 4.15 -23.52
CA ASP A 67 -15.25 3.33 -23.54
C ASP A 67 -15.42 2.47 -22.28
N ASN A 68 -14.56 2.61 -21.28
CA ASN A 68 -14.49 1.77 -20.08
C ASN A 68 -14.06 0.30 -20.34
N SER A 69 -13.59 -0.04 -21.52
CA SER A 69 -12.80 -1.27 -21.67
C SER A 69 -11.41 -1.10 -21.04
N VAL A 70 -10.73 -2.19 -20.71
CA VAL A 70 -9.41 -2.14 -20.08
C VAL A 70 -8.41 -2.96 -20.85
N THR A 71 -7.31 -2.33 -21.24
CA THR A 71 -6.20 -3.00 -21.92
C THR A 71 -5.09 -3.31 -20.92
N PHE A 72 -4.81 -4.59 -20.78
CA PHE A 72 -3.69 -5.11 -19.99
C PHE A 72 -2.50 -5.39 -20.89
N ARG A 73 -1.30 -5.03 -20.44
CA ARG A 73 -0.05 -5.28 -21.13
C ARG A 73 1.01 -5.82 -20.20
N LEU A 74 1.77 -6.82 -20.66
CA LEU A 74 2.86 -7.40 -19.91
C LEU A 74 4.05 -7.73 -20.83
N HIS A 75 5.23 -7.26 -20.48
CA HIS A 75 6.46 -7.65 -21.18
C HIS A 75 6.97 -8.98 -20.61
N ALA A 76 6.76 -10.06 -21.37
CA ALA A 76 7.20 -11.40 -21.01
C ALA A 76 7.72 -12.14 -22.26
N PRO A 77 8.89 -11.76 -22.82
CA PRO A 77 9.37 -12.22 -24.13
C PRO A 77 9.68 -13.72 -24.19
N LYS A 78 9.93 -14.34 -23.03
CA LYS A 78 10.25 -15.78 -22.93
C LYS A 78 9.05 -16.64 -22.56
N ALA A 79 7.91 -16.05 -22.19
CA ALA A 79 6.71 -16.78 -21.81
C ALA A 79 6.10 -17.52 -23.02
N LYS A 80 5.54 -18.69 -22.76
CA LYS A 80 4.80 -19.50 -23.74
C LYS A 80 3.32 -19.18 -23.70
N LEU A 81 2.78 -18.87 -22.53
CA LEU A 81 1.38 -18.55 -22.29
C LEU A 81 1.27 -17.46 -21.22
N VAL A 82 0.51 -16.42 -21.51
CA VAL A 82 0.15 -15.41 -20.53
C VAL A 82 -1.36 -15.26 -20.51
N GLU A 83 -1.93 -15.31 -19.32
CA GLU A 83 -3.36 -15.08 -19.06
C GLU A 83 -3.49 -13.93 -18.08
N VAL A 84 -4.52 -13.10 -18.22
CA VAL A 84 -4.99 -12.19 -17.18
C VAL A 84 -6.18 -12.85 -16.48
N ILE A 85 -6.21 -12.75 -15.14
CA ILE A 85 -7.26 -13.31 -14.29
C ILE A 85 -7.74 -12.17 -13.38
N GLY A 86 -9.03 -11.89 -13.41
CA GLY A 86 -9.65 -10.84 -12.60
C GLY A 86 -11.05 -11.22 -12.13
N ASP A 87 -11.76 -10.26 -11.58
CA ASP A 87 -13.10 -10.43 -11.00
C ASP A 87 -14.24 -9.80 -11.82
N TRP A 88 -13.97 -9.39 -13.06
CA TRP A 88 -15.01 -8.89 -13.97
C TRP A 88 -15.79 -10.03 -14.64
N GLU A 89 -17.05 -9.74 -14.97
CA GLU A 89 -17.90 -10.68 -15.71
C GLU A 89 -17.66 -10.62 -17.25
N PRO A 90 -18.01 -11.65 -17.99
CA PRO A 90 -18.57 -12.92 -17.53
C PRO A 90 -17.51 -13.90 -17.03
N LEU A 91 -17.81 -14.52 -15.91
CA LEU A 91 -17.09 -15.66 -15.33
C LEU A 91 -15.60 -15.49 -15.11
N ASN A 92 -15.25 -15.04 -13.93
CA ASN A 92 -13.89 -15.05 -13.39
C ASN A 92 -12.87 -14.24 -14.21
N GLY A 93 -13.32 -13.25 -14.98
CA GLY A 93 -12.47 -12.27 -15.63
C GLY A 93 -11.22 -12.83 -16.27
N LYS A 94 -11.33 -13.96 -16.97
CA LYS A 94 -10.19 -14.65 -17.52
C LYS A 94 -10.01 -14.28 -19.00
N GLY A 95 -8.78 -13.88 -19.36
CA GLY A 95 -8.42 -13.61 -20.75
C GLY A 95 -7.06 -14.21 -21.10
N THR A 96 -7.00 -14.94 -22.21
CA THR A 96 -5.72 -15.35 -22.81
C THR A 96 -5.16 -14.17 -23.57
N MET A 97 -3.94 -13.75 -23.24
CA MET A 97 -3.29 -12.60 -23.85
C MET A 97 -2.66 -12.98 -25.19
N SER A 98 -2.66 -12.04 -26.12
CA SER A 98 -2.02 -12.19 -27.43
C SER A 98 -0.60 -11.63 -27.38
N ARG A 99 0.38 -12.37 -27.94
CA ARG A 99 1.78 -11.95 -27.95
C ARG A 99 2.08 -11.03 -29.13
N GLY A 100 2.57 -9.82 -28.83
CA GLY A 100 3.10 -8.90 -29.84
C GLY A 100 4.54 -9.21 -30.27
N LYS A 101 5.03 -8.45 -31.27
CA LYS A 101 6.37 -8.65 -31.87
C LYS A 101 7.51 -8.41 -30.88
N ASP A 102 7.34 -7.47 -29.93
CA ASP A 102 8.37 -7.07 -28.96
C ASP A 102 8.32 -7.88 -27.66
N GLY A 103 7.61 -9.00 -27.67
CA GLY A 103 7.42 -9.83 -26.47
C GLY A 103 6.48 -9.22 -25.42
N VAL A 104 5.73 -8.19 -25.81
CA VAL A 104 4.62 -7.63 -25.04
C VAL A 104 3.37 -8.44 -25.31
N TRP A 105 2.75 -8.89 -24.24
CA TRP A 105 1.46 -9.56 -24.27
C TRP A 105 0.37 -8.55 -24.00
N GLU A 106 -0.75 -8.67 -24.71
CA GLU A 106 -1.89 -7.76 -24.60
C GLU A 106 -3.22 -8.50 -24.55
N TYR A 107 -4.15 -7.96 -23.77
CA TYR A 107 -5.54 -8.38 -23.70
C TYR A 107 -6.41 -7.17 -23.37
N SER A 108 -7.55 -7.05 -24.06
CA SER A 108 -8.56 -6.03 -23.76
C SER A 108 -9.86 -6.68 -23.30
N THR A 109 -10.44 -6.14 -22.23
CA THR A 109 -11.75 -6.58 -21.73
C THR A 109 -12.89 -6.06 -22.63
N PRO A 110 -14.10 -6.60 -22.50
CA PRO A 110 -15.31 -5.87 -22.86
C PRO A 110 -15.42 -4.57 -22.05
N VAL A 111 -16.40 -3.73 -22.39
CA VAL A 111 -16.80 -2.57 -21.58
C VAL A 111 -17.21 -3.01 -20.19
N LEU A 112 -16.64 -2.41 -19.16
CA LEU A 112 -16.87 -2.76 -17.76
C LEU A 112 -17.71 -1.70 -17.04
N PRO A 113 -18.62 -2.11 -16.15
CA PRO A 113 -19.32 -1.18 -15.25
C PRO A 113 -18.37 -0.40 -14.33
N SER A 114 -18.86 0.72 -13.79
CA SER A 114 -18.14 1.46 -12.76
C SER A 114 -18.02 0.64 -11.48
N GLU A 115 -16.79 0.21 -11.18
CA GLU A 115 -16.45 -0.57 -9.97
C GLU A 115 -14.93 -0.56 -9.74
N MET A 116 -14.50 -1.10 -8.60
CA MET A 116 -13.13 -1.49 -8.34
C MET A 116 -12.94 -2.94 -8.76
N TYR A 117 -11.93 -3.19 -9.57
CA TYR A 117 -11.59 -4.53 -10.05
C TYR A 117 -10.24 -4.98 -9.54
N THR A 118 -10.14 -6.27 -9.25
CA THR A 118 -8.88 -6.93 -8.91
C THR A 118 -8.42 -7.84 -10.04
N TYR A 119 -7.10 -7.95 -10.24
CA TYR A 119 -6.54 -8.84 -11.25
C TYR A 119 -5.13 -9.30 -10.93
N ARG A 120 -4.70 -10.34 -11.61
CA ARG A 120 -3.34 -10.88 -11.63
C ARG A 120 -3.00 -11.39 -13.02
N PHE A 121 -1.72 -11.52 -13.32
CA PHE A 121 -1.26 -12.27 -14.48
C PHE A 121 -0.92 -13.71 -14.09
N LYS A 122 -1.12 -14.62 -15.04
CA LYS A 122 -0.64 -16.00 -14.94
C LYS A 122 0.30 -16.28 -16.10
N ILE A 123 1.59 -16.43 -15.80
CA ILE A 123 2.67 -16.60 -16.78
C ILE A 123 3.17 -18.03 -16.68
N ASP A 124 2.95 -18.83 -17.73
CA ASP A 124 3.33 -20.25 -17.76
C ASP A 124 2.89 -21.04 -16.50
N GLY A 125 1.73 -20.69 -15.94
CA GLY A 125 1.18 -21.29 -14.74
C GLY A 125 1.47 -20.55 -13.43
N VAL A 126 2.43 -19.64 -13.39
CA VAL A 126 2.78 -18.86 -12.19
C VAL A 126 1.93 -17.60 -12.11
N VAL A 127 1.29 -17.39 -10.96
CA VAL A 127 0.43 -16.21 -10.72
C VAL A 127 1.25 -15.10 -10.08
N VAL A 128 1.18 -13.90 -10.66
CA VAL A 128 1.89 -12.70 -10.21
C VAL A 128 0.99 -11.46 -10.28
N THR A 129 1.27 -10.46 -9.47
CA THR A 129 0.70 -9.12 -9.63
C THR A 129 1.29 -8.43 -10.86
N ASP A 130 0.62 -7.39 -11.34
CA ASP A 130 1.15 -6.57 -12.44
C ASP A 130 2.37 -5.76 -11.97
N PRO A 131 3.56 -5.97 -12.53
CA PRO A 131 4.77 -5.26 -12.11
C PRO A 131 4.77 -3.76 -12.48
N THR A 132 3.87 -3.35 -13.37
CA THR A 132 3.75 -1.95 -13.80
C THR A 132 2.66 -1.17 -13.06
N ASN A 133 1.80 -1.88 -12.32
CA ASN A 133 0.74 -1.27 -11.52
C ASN A 133 1.14 -1.16 -10.05
N PRO A 134 1.37 0.05 -9.51
CA PRO A 134 1.72 0.25 -8.11
C PRO A 134 0.55 0.01 -7.14
N PHE A 135 -0.68 -0.05 -7.67
CA PHE A 135 -1.87 -0.23 -6.83
C PHE A 135 -2.12 -1.72 -6.56
N VAL A 136 -1.72 -2.14 -5.39
CA VAL A 136 -1.88 -3.52 -4.90
C VAL A 136 -2.77 -3.53 -3.67
N ARG A 137 -3.61 -4.53 -3.55
CA ARG A 137 -4.44 -4.80 -2.37
C ARG A 137 -4.17 -6.21 -1.86
N ARG A 138 -4.25 -6.37 -0.55
CA ARG A 138 -4.14 -7.65 0.11
C ARG A 138 -5.54 -8.16 0.50
N ASP A 139 -5.79 -9.42 0.19
CA ASP A 139 -6.92 -10.17 0.73
C ASP A 139 -6.39 -11.46 1.34
N VAL A 140 -6.46 -11.58 2.67
CA VAL A 140 -5.86 -12.68 3.45
C VAL A 140 -4.37 -12.83 3.13
N GLY A 141 -3.97 -13.92 2.52
CA GLY A 141 -2.59 -14.20 2.09
C GLY A 141 -2.31 -13.87 0.62
N ASN A 142 -3.30 -13.40 -0.13
CA ASN A 142 -3.16 -13.09 -1.55
C ASN A 142 -2.93 -11.61 -1.79
N GLN A 143 -2.18 -11.30 -2.84
CA GLN A 143 -2.04 -9.94 -3.35
C GLN A 143 -2.65 -9.85 -4.75
N PHE A 144 -3.33 -8.74 -4.99
CA PHE A 144 -4.00 -8.42 -6.26
C PHE A 144 -3.59 -7.03 -6.72
N SER A 145 -3.36 -6.87 -8.00
CA SER A 145 -3.36 -5.55 -8.62
C SER A 145 -4.78 -5.05 -8.74
N VAL A 146 -5.01 -3.74 -8.63
CA VAL A 146 -6.35 -3.14 -8.70
C VAL A 146 -6.39 -2.02 -9.70
N PHE A 147 -7.58 -1.79 -10.28
CA PHE A 147 -7.94 -0.62 -11.06
C PHE A 147 -9.38 -0.22 -10.78
N PHE A 148 -9.74 0.99 -11.22
CA PHE A 148 -11.06 1.56 -11.01
C PHE A 148 -11.64 2.02 -12.34
N ILE A 149 -12.90 1.71 -12.58
CA ILE A 149 -13.71 2.30 -13.63
C ILE A 149 -14.60 3.34 -12.97
N GLY A 150 -14.32 4.62 -13.21
CA GLY A 150 -15.04 5.75 -12.63
C GLY A 150 -16.45 5.95 -13.20
N ASN A 151 -17.03 7.12 -12.90
CA ASN A 151 -18.37 7.55 -13.33
C ASN A 151 -19.52 6.69 -12.79
N GLY A 152 -19.46 6.36 -11.48
CA GLY A 152 -20.48 5.57 -10.78
C GLY A 152 -20.04 5.13 -9.40
N CYS A 153 -20.27 3.86 -9.04
CA CYS A 153 -19.97 3.36 -7.69
C CYS A 153 -18.49 3.50 -7.30
N ALA A 154 -17.58 3.36 -8.26
CA ALA A 154 -16.16 3.49 -7.99
C ALA A 154 -15.73 4.90 -7.57
N ASP A 155 -16.55 5.90 -7.79
CA ASP A 155 -16.24 7.28 -7.37
C ASP A 155 -16.19 7.42 -5.84
N TYR A 156 -16.87 6.54 -5.11
CA TYR A 156 -16.76 6.51 -3.64
C TYR A 156 -15.42 5.95 -3.15
N TYR A 157 -14.68 5.23 -3.97
CA TYR A 157 -13.36 4.67 -3.63
C TYR A 157 -12.21 5.65 -3.92
N GLN A 158 -12.49 6.76 -4.59
CA GLN A 158 -11.48 7.75 -4.97
C GLN A 158 -11.24 8.75 -3.85
N VAL A 159 -10.03 9.28 -3.80
CA VAL A 159 -9.71 10.42 -2.94
C VAL A 159 -10.33 11.67 -3.56
N ARG A 160 -11.20 12.34 -2.82
CA ARG A 160 -11.83 13.61 -3.22
C ARG A 160 -11.33 14.73 -2.33
N ASP A 161 -11.54 15.97 -2.76
CA ASP A 161 -11.25 17.16 -1.97
C ASP A 161 -12.39 17.39 -0.96
N VAL A 162 -12.42 16.55 0.06
CA VAL A 162 -13.36 16.58 1.19
C VAL A 162 -12.58 16.46 2.49
N PRO A 163 -13.13 16.87 3.64
CA PRO A 163 -12.49 16.61 4.92
C PRO A 163 -12.30 15.11 5.14
N HIS A 164 -11.08 14.70 5.49
CA HIS A 164 -10.76 13.29 5.71
C HIS A 164 -10.80 12.92 7.20
N GLY A 165 -11.32 11.75 7.48
CA GLY A 165 -11.27 11.12 8.80
C GLY A 165 -9.89 10.50 9.09
N SER A 166 -9.83 9.76 10.18
CA SER A 166 -8.60 9.09 10.59
C SER A 166 -8.83 7.60 10.76
N MET A 167 -7.88 6.79 10.30
CA MET A 167 -7.86 5.34 10.52
C MET A 167 -6.83 5.03 11.60
N THR A 168 -7.25 4.43 12.70
CA THR A 168 -6.37 4.01 13.80
C THR A 168 -6.44 2.51 13.95
N THR A 169 -5.29 1.84 13.96
CA THR A 169 -5.17 0.43 14.30
C THR A 169 -4.51 0.30 15.66
N THR A 170 -5.16 -0.41 16.57
CA THR A 170 -4.68 -0.60 17.95
C THR A 170 -4.90 -2.03 18.42
N TRP A 171 -4.26 -2.38 19.54
CA TRP A 171 -4.41 -3.66 20.19
C TRP A 171 -5.32 -3.55 21.42
N TYR A 172 -6.08 -4.59 21.68
CA TYR A 172 -6.85 -4.76 22.91
C TYR A 172 -6.84 -6.21 23.37
N HIS A 173 -6.97 -6.42 24.67
CA HIS A 173 -7.14 -7.76 25.20
C HIS A 173 -8.62 -8.16 25.13
N SER A 174 -8.92 -9.28 24.47
CA SER A 174 -10.25 -9.85 24.41
C SER A 174 -10.43 -10.86 25.54
N ASN A 175 -11.18 -10.52 26.56
CA ASN A 175 -11.49 -11.44 27.67
C ASN A 175 -12.23 -12.70 27.21
N ALA A 176 -13.13 -12.55 26.22
CA ALA A 176 -13.91 -13.67 25.69
C ALA A 176 -13.04 -14.70 24.95
N LEU A 177 -11.97 -14.25 24.28
CA LEU A 177 -11.05 -15.11 23.53
C LEU A 177 -9.76 -15.40 24.30
N ASN A 178 -9.56 -14.75 25.45
CA ASN A 178 -8.32 -14.76 26.22
C ASN A 178 -7.07 -14.57 25.32
N ALA A 179 -7.14 -13.55 24.46
CA ALA A 179 -6.09 -13.26 23.49
C ALA A 179 -6.05 -11.77 23.13
N ASP A 180 -4.85 -11.29 22.78
CA ASP A 180 -4.69 -9.94 22.26
C ASP A 180 -5.12 -9.89 20.80
N ARG A 181 -5.97 -8.91 20.48
CA ARG A 181 -6.55 -8.73 19.16
C ARG A 181 -6.28 -7.31 18.66
N ARG A 182 -6.20 -7.15 17.35
CA ARG A 182 -6.17 -5.84 16.72
C ARG A 182 -7.56 -5.41 16.30
N ILE A 183 -7.77 -4.10 16.30
CA ILE A 183 -8.97 -3.45 15.78
C ILE A 183 -8.57 -2.23 14.97
N SER A 184 -9.21 -2.04 13.82
CA SER A 184 -9.09 -0.83 13.01
C SER A 184 -10.33 0.03 13.22
N ILE A 185 -10.13 1.29 13.55
CA ILE A 185 -11.18 2.24 13.91
C ILE A 185 -11.09 3.45 12.97
N TYR A 186 -12.15 3.68 12.21
CA TYR A 186 -12.32 4.93 11.48
C TYR A 186 -13.02 5.95 12.39
N THR A 187 -12.48 7.15 12.46
CA THR A 187 -13.12 8.30 13.09
C THR A 187 -13.34 9.40 12.05
N PRO A 188 -14.56 9.97 11.97
CA PRO A 188 -14.88 10.98 10.97
C PRO A 188 -14.04 12.27 11.14
N PRO A 189 -14.03 13.15 10.13
CA PRO A 189 -13.37 14.44 10.24
C PRO A 189 -13.82 15.19 11.50
N PHE A 190 -12.87 15.84 12.16
CA PHE A 190 -13.11 16.63 13.40
C PHE A 190 -13.61 15.82 14.60
N TYR A 191 -13.50 14.50 14.58
CA TYR A 191 -13.82 13.66 15.73
C TYR A 191 -13.10 14.13 17.00
N GLY A 192 -13.86 14.27 18.10
CA GLY A 192 -13.33 14.77 19.39
C GLY A 192 -13.14 16.28 19.46
N LYS A 193 -13.29 17.03 18.37
CA LYS A 193 -13.25 18.52 18.37
C LYS A 193 -14.62 19.15 18.55
N MET A 194 -15.67 18.42 18.28
CA MET A 194 -17.05 18.84 18.46
C MET A 194 -17.70 18.01 19.57
N ASN A 195 -18.54 18.66 20.38
CA ASN A 195 -19.33 17.97 21.41
C ASN A 195 -20.50 17.22 20.73
N LYS A 196 -20.17 16.13 20.02
CA LYS A 196 -21.13 15.34 19.23
C LYS A 196 -20.88 13.86 19.47
N SER A 197 -21.97 13.10 19.67
CA SER A 197 -21.95 11.66 19.67
C SER A 197 -22.17 11.13 18.26
N TYR A 198 -21.50 10.04 17.92
CA TYR A 198 -21.61 9.39 16.63
C TYR A 198 -22.17 7.96 16.81
N PRO A 199 -22.99 7.48 15.88
CA PRO A 199 -23.34 6.08 15.85
C PRO A 199 -22.11 5.23 15.54
N VAL A 200 -22.11 3.97 15.99
CA VAL A 200 -21.01 3.05 15.72
C VAL A 200 -21.46 2.01 14.71
N LEU A 201 -20.68 1.89 13.62
CA LEU A 201 -20.82 0.84 12.63
C LEU A 201 -19.75 -0.23 12.87
N TYR A 202 -20.15 -1.46 13.09
CA TYR A 202 -19.26 -2.61 13.20
C TYR A 202 -19.19 -3.34 11.85
N LEU A 203 -18.00 -3.36 11.24
CA LEU A 203 -17.73 -4.09 10.01
C LEU A 203 -16.94 -5.36 10.34
N LEU A 204 -17.56 -6.51 10.11
CA LEU A 204 -16.96 -7.81 10.32
C LEU A 204 -16.48 -8.37 8.97
N HIS A 205 -15.26 -8.91 8.95
CA HIS A 205 -14.72 -9.56 7.76
C HIS A 205 -15.37 -10.94 7.52
N GLY A 206 -15.25 -11.45 6.30
CA GLY A 206 -15.68 -12.79 5.92
C GLY A 206 -14.72 -13.89 6.38
N SER A 207 -15.04 -15.13 6.05
CA SER A 207 -14.19 -16.30 6.33
C SER A 207 -12.79 -16.10 5.72
N GLY A 208 -11.76 -16.30 6.54
CA GLY A 208 -10.36 -16.16 6.14
C GLY A 208 -9.83 -14.73 6.12
N GLY A 209 -10.66 -13.71 6.33
CA GLY A 209 -10.22 -12.32 6.43
C GLY A 209 -9.61 -11.97 7.79
N ASP A 210 -9.22 -10.71 7.93
CA ASP A 210 -8.71 -10.12 9.16
C ASP A 210 -9.24 -8.68 9.35
N GLU A 211 -8.81 -8.00 10.40
CA GLU A 211 -9.22 -6.64 10.75
C GLU A 211 -8.85 -5.57 9.73
N LEU A 212 -8.06 -5.91 8.70
CA LEU A 212 -7.66 -5.01 7.63
C LEU A 212 -8.47 -5.20 6.34
N ALA A 213 -9.33 -6.23 6.25
CA ALA A 213 -10.07 -6.52 5.02
C ALA A 213 -10.90 -5.32 4.53
N TRP A 214 -11.67 -4.67 5.42
CA TRP A 214 -12.43 -3.48 5.07
C TRP A 214 -11.57 -2.23 4.86
N VAL A 215 -10.40 -2.19 5.50
CA VAL A 215 -9.47 -1.06 5.37
C VAL A 215 -8.76 -1.09 4.02
N GLU A 216 -8.16 -2.23 3.69
CA GLU A 216 -7.30 -2.36 2.51
C GLU A 216 -8.07 -2.71 1.25
N LEU A 217 -8.87 -3.78 1.26
CA LEU A 217 -9.64 -4.20 0.10
C LEU A 217 -10.94 -3.40 -0.03
N GLY A 218 -11.68 -3.23 1.07
CA GLY A 218 -12.97 -2.54 1.09
C GLY A 218 -12.90 -1.01 0.99
N ASN A 219 -11.73 -0.40 1.05
CA ASN A 219 -11.54 1.08 0.97
C ASN A 219 -12.43 1.90 1.93
N VAL A 220 -12.76 1.34 3.09
CA VAL A 220 -13.77 1.91 4.01
C VAL A 220 -13.50 3.38 4.37
N ALA A 221 -12.24 3.76 4.57
CA ALA A 221 -11.91 5.15 4.93
C ALA A 221 -12.34 6.12 3.83
N ARG A 222 -12.04 5.83 2.57
CA ARG A 222 -12.42 6.68 1.43
C ARG A 222 -13.93 6.74 1.23
N ILE A 223 -14.59 5.60 1.37
CA ILE A 223 -16.07 5.53 1.28
C ILE A 223 -16.69 6.41 2.36
N MET A 224 -16.21 6.30 3.59
CA MET A 224 -16.73 7.11 4.70
C MET A 224 -16.43 8.59 4.53
N ASP A 225 -15.22 8.95 4.08
CA ASP A 225 -14.88 10.35 3.77
C ASP A 225 -15.80 10.95 2.71
N ASN A 226 -16.16 10.15 1.70
CA ASN A 226 -17.01 10.61 0.59
C ASN A 226 -18.52 10.59 0.91
N LEU A 227 -18.94 9.96 2.01
CA LEU A 227 -20.34 9.85 2.44
C LEU A 227 -20.71 10.84 3.57
N ILE A 228 -19.74 11.33 4.35
CA ILE A 228 -19.93 12.22 5.50
C ILE A 228 -19.72 13.67 5.09
#